data_40c904db93978b1c55a80ff9b6ce7e5c
#
_entry.id   40c904db93978b1c55a80ff9b6ce7e5c
#
_cell.length_a   1.000
_cell.length_b   1.000
_cell.length_c   1.000
_cell.angle_alpha   90.00
_cell.angle_beta   90.00
_cell.angle_gamma   90.00
#
_symmetry.space_group_name_H-M   'P 1'
#
loop_
_entity.id
_entity.type
_entity.pdbx_description
1 polymer ?
#
loop_
_entity_poly.entity_id
_entity_poly.type
_entity_poly.pdbx_seq_one_letter_code
_entity_poly.pdbx_strand_id
1 'polypeptide(L)'
;FLKSNNCQYIYDTSSVESAKKSESKIAQEKIEEAFGVSNQLVVMVPGGSYESEEGALKEIEKLDYVDSVLGLANVSINDDYMLTDKISPRNFSELTDLDIEIVRLLYVAYAYNQEQYGPVFTGIDEYEVPIIDMFLFLYDQYQQGYVTLDSEMDKNLNELYDTLHDAKQQLQGTDYSRFVLSLRLPVEGEETYAALDEVRAVCQKYYPGKEIILVGNSTSDHDLMSSFGSDNL
;
A
#
# COMPACT_ATOMS: atom_id res chain seq x y z
N PHE A 1 4.51 36.44 25.29
CA PHE A 1 3.77 35.19 25.24
C PHE A 1 3.04 34.95 23.92
N LEU A 2 2.45 35.97 23.32
CA LEU A 2 1.73 35.86 22.04
C LEU A 2 2.60 35.70 20.79
N LYS A 3 3.94 35.85 20.90
CA LYS A 3 4.89 35.61 19.78
C LYS A 3 5.54 34.23 19.81
N SER A 4 5.29 33.43 20.83
CA SER A 4 5.90 32.11 21.00
C SER A 4 5.21 31.00 20.16
N ASN A 5 3.95 31.20 19.77
CA ASN A 5 3.20 30.20 19.01
C ASN A 5 3.56 30.09 17.53
N ASN A 6 4.45 30.97 17.01
CA ASN A 6 4.91 30.91 15.63
C ASN A 6 6.39 30.46 15.50
N CYS A 7 6.97 29.91 16.56
CA CYS A 7 8.29 29.30 16.44
C CYS A 7 8.13 27.86 15.94
N GLN A 8 8.80 27.55 14.85
CA GLN A 8 9.03 26.16 14.46
C GLN A 8 9.85 25.48 15.57
N TYR A 9 9.24 24.55 16.29
CA TYR A 9 9.94 23.75 17.28
C TYR A 9 10.61 22.57 16.57
N ILE A 10 11.93 22.61 16.52
CA ILE A 10 12.75 21.53 16.00
C ILE A 10 13.07 20.60 17.18
N TYR A 11 12.44 19.45 17.22
CA TYR A 11 12.63 18.44 18.26
C TYR A 11 13.61 17.33 17.89
N ASP A 12 14.22 17.42 16.70
CA ASP A 12 15.27 16.50 16.34
C ASP A 12 16.53 16.82 17.14
N THR A 13 16.97 15.85 17.97
CA THR A 13 18.19 15.97 18.78
C THR A 13 19.42 16.23 17.93
N SER A 14 19.40 15.89 16.64
CA SER A 14 20.45 16.20 15.68
C SER A 14 20.53 17.69 15.34
N SER A 15 19.46 18.47 15.52
CA SER A 15 19.39 19.90 15.23
C SER A 15 19.84 20.79 16.39
N VAL A 16 19.90 20.26 17.62
CA VAL A 16 20.38 20.96 18.83
C VAL A 16 21.92 20.91 18.95
N GLU A 17 22.56 20.03 18.21
CA GLU A 17 24.02 19.91 18.24
C GLU A 17 24.71 20.94 17.34
N SER A 18 25.21 21.97 18.00
CA SER A 18 26.36 22.83 17.62
C SER A 18 26.29 23.59 16.29
N ALA A 19 26.81 24.82 16.32
CA ALA A 19 27.09 25.70 15.18
C ALA A 19 28.08 25.10 14.11
N LYS A 20 28.52 23.87 14.26
CA LYS A 20 29.20 23.04 13.26
C LYS A 20 28.27 21.95 12.78
N LYS A 21 27.85 22.05 11.51
CA LYS A 21 27.14 20.96 10.83
C LYS A 21 27.96 19.67 10.93
N SER A 22 27.36 18.58 11.39
CA SER A 22 28.02 17.27 11.40
C SER A 22 28.30 16.80 9.95
N GLU A 23 29.30 15.95 9.75
CA GLU A 23 29.61 15.39 8.42
C GLU A 23 28.40 14.65 7.83
N SER A 24 27.60 14.00 8.69
CA SER A 24 26.34 13.34 8.27
C SER A 24 25.30 14.34 7.78
N LYS A 25 25.16 15.50 8.40
CA LYS A 25 24.24 16.56 7.96
C LYS A 25 24.67 17.20 6.63
N ILE A 26 25.98 17.39 6.45
CA ILE A 26 26.52 17.86 5.17
C ILE A 26 26.32 16.82 4.05
N ALA A 27 26.48 15.53 4.37
CA ALA A 27 26.22 14.45 3.41
C ALA A 27 24.73 14.37 3.06
N GLN A 28 23.84 14.51 4.04
CA GLN A 28 22.40 14.54 3.83
C GLN A 28 21.98 15.73 2.96
N GLU A 29 22.46 16.96 3.27
CA GLU A 29 22.18 18.15 2.46
C GLU A 29 22.64 17.97 0.99
N LYS A 30 23.79 17.34 0.76
CA LYS A 30 24.27 17.05 -0.60
C LYS A 30 23.43 16.00 -1.31
N ILE A 31 22.92 15.01 -0.59
CA ILE A 31 22.00 14.00 -1.13
C ILE A 31 20.68 14.69 -1.49
N GLU A 32 20.13 15.49 -0.59
CA GLU A 32 18.91 16.26 -0.82
C GLU A 32 19.03 17.27 -1.98
N GLU A 33 20.19 17.93 -2.11
CA GLU A 33 20.48 18.84 -3.23
C GLU A 33 20.62 18.10 -4.57
N ALA A 34 21.20 16.89 -4.55
CA ALA A 34 21.44 16.10 -5.76
C ALA A 34 20.23 15.27 -6.21
N PHE A 35 19.41 14.78 -5.28
CA PHE A 35 18.33 13.84 -5.52
C PHE A 35 16.94 14.37 -5.10
N GLY A 36 16.85 15.56 -4.54
CA GLY A 36 15.64 16.13 -3.95
C GLY A 36 15.39 15.65 -2.51
N VAL A 37 14.52 16.35 -1.82
CA VAL A 37 14.08 15.98 -0.47
C VAL A 37 13.16 14.76 -0.58
N SER A 38 13.56 13.65 0.00
CA SER A 38 12.70 12.45 0.09
C SER A 38 12.10 12.37 1.50
N ASN A 39 10.90 12.90 1.67
CA ASN A 39 10.11 12.74 2.88
C ASN A 39 9.18 11.54 2.73
N GLN A 40 9.48 10.46 3.44
CA GLN A 40 8.68 9.24 3.38
C GLN A 40 7.62 9.22 4.48
N LEU A 41 6.41 8.89 4.08
CA LEU A 41 5.25 8.71 4.94
C LEU A 41 4.66 7.32 4.71
N VAL A 42 4.41 6.61 5.78
CA VAL A 42 3.65 5.36 5.77
C VAL A 42 2.25 5.65 6.31
N VAL A 43 1.23 5.27 5.56
CA VAL A 43 -0.16 5.35 5.97
C VAL A 43 -0.69 3.93 6.18
N MET A 44 -1.19 3.66 7.37
CA MET A 44 -1.83 2.38 7.69
C MET A 44 -3.34 2.60 7.71
N VAL A 45 -4.03 1.85 6.86
CA VAL A 45 -5.48 1.84 6.74
C VAL A 45 -6.02 0.46 7.12
N PRO A 46 -7.26 0.33 7.59
CA PRO A 46 -7.87 -0.96 7.85
C PRO A 46 -7.84 -1.85 6.61
N GLY A 47 -7.36 -3.09 6.74
CA GLY A 47 -7.29 -4.05 5.65
C GLY A 47 -8.66 -4.61 5.24
N GLY A 48 -8.69 -5.37 4.14
CA GLY A 48 -9.83 -6.19 3.73
C GLY A 48 -10.69 -5.63 2.59
N SER A 49 -10.36 -4.47 2.00
CA SER A 49 -11.08 -3.95 0.84
C SER A 49 -10.11 -3.36 -0.19
N TYR A 50 -9.82 -4.13 -1.22
CA TYR A 50 -8.99 -3.65 -2.35
C TYR A 50 -9.64 -2.47 -3.09
N GLU A 51 -10.97 -2.42 -3.18
CA GLU A 51 -11.70 -1.29 -3.77
C GLU A 51 -11.47 0.02 -2.98
N SER A 52 -11.50 -0.05 -1.65
CA SER A 52 -11.22 1.11 -0.80
C SER A 52 -9.76 1.54 -0.89
N GLU A 53 -8.83 0.57 -0.96
CA GLU A 53 -7.41 0.84 -1.16
C GLU A 53 -7.15 1.53 -2.50
N GLU A 54 -7.68 0.98 -3.59
CA GLU A 54 -7.54 1.54 -4.93
C GLU A 54 -8.07 2.98 -5.00
N GLY A 55 -9.27 3.20 -4.44
CA GLY A 55 -9.88 4.53 -4.40
C GLY A 55 -9.03 5.55 -3.63
N ALA A 56 -8.53 5.18 -2.46
CA ALA A 56 -7.68 6.04 -1.64
C ALA A 56 -6.33 6.33 -2.35
N LEU A 57 -5.68 5.31 -2.91
CA LEU A 57 -4.41 5.45 -3.63
C LEU A 57 -4.54 6.35 -4.85
N LYS A 58 -5.60 6.18 -5.66
CA LYS A 58 -5.88 7.02 -6.83
C LYS A 58 -6.14 8.49 -6.48
N GLU A 59 -6.72 8.76 -5.31
CA GLU A 59 -6.96 10.14 -4.87
C GLU A 59 -5.69 10.76 -4.28
N ILE A 60 -4.91 10.00 -3.51
CA ILE A 60 -3.62 10.44 -2.96
C ILE A 60 -2.62 10.75 -4.08
N GLU A 61 -2.55 9.92 -5.12
CA GLU A 61 -1.64 10.11 -6.26
C GLU A 61 -1.87 11.44 -7.00
N LYS A 62 -3.08 12.02 -6.92
CA LYS A 62 -3.42 13.29 -7.57
C LYS A 62 -2.99 14.52 -6.76
N LEU A 63 -2.51 14.35 -5.54
CA LEU A 63 -2.06 15.47 -4.70
C LEU A 63 -0.71 15.97 -5.23
N ASP A 64 -0.61 17.25 -5.51
CA ASP A 64 0.55 17.87 -6.20
C ASP A 64 1.88 17.67 -5.45
N TYR A 65 1.82 17.50 -4.14
CA TYR A 65 2.99 17.29 -3.29
C TYR A 65 3.38 15.80 -3.13
N VAL A 66 2.60 14.87 -3.65
CA VAL A 66 2.94 13.45 -3.67
C VAL A 66 3.81 13.16 -4.89
N ASP A 67 5.00 12.61 -4.66
CA ASP A 67 5.89 12.17 -5.71
C ASP A 67 5.56 10.76 -6.19
N SER A 68 5.30 9.88 -5.22
CA SER A 68 4.86 8.51 -5.48
C SER A 68 4.04 7.97 -4.31
N VAL A 69 3.15 7.05 -4.61
CA VAL A 69 2.41 6.27 -3.62
C VAL A 69 2.39 4.80 -4.05
N LEU A 70 2.66 3.92 -3.10
CA LEU A 70 2.64 2.47 -3.30
C LEU A 70 1.73 1.82 -2.25
N GLY A 71 0.79 1.02 -2.70
CA GLY A 71 -0.02 0.10 -1.92
C GLY A 71 -0.29 -1.15 -2.74
N LEU A 72 -0.90 -2.18 -2.16
CA LEU A 72 -1.11 -3.44 -2.89
C LEU A 72 -2.04 -3.25 -4.11
N ALA A 73 -3.03 -2.36 -3.98
CA ALA A 73 -4.03 -2.14 -5.02
C ALA A 73 -3.55 -1.32 -6.22
N ASN A 74 -2.33 -0.76 -6.21
CA ASN A 74 -1.74 -0.08 -7.36
C ASN A 74 -0.45 -0.75 -7.87
N VAL A 75 -0.18 -1.98 -7.45
CA VAL A 75 0.89 -2.79 -8.06
C VAL A 75 0.39 -3.40 -9.36
N SER A 76 1.01 -3.02 -10.48
CA SER A 76 0.66 -3.56 -11.79
C SER A 76 1.35 -4.90 -12.05
N ILE A 77 0.65 -5.82 -12.72
CA ILE A 77 1.22 -7.09 -13.22
C ILE A 77 1.77 -6.86 -14.63
N ASN A 78 1.01 -6.13 -15.44
CA ASN A 78 1.31 -5.77 -16.81
C ASN A 78 0.57 -4.46 -17.16
N ASP A 79 0.54 -4.08 -18.44
CA ASP A 79 -0.11 -2.85 -18.91
C ASP A 79 -1.65 -2.86 -18.71
N ASP A 80 -2.27 -4.05 -18.58
CA ASP A 80 -3.72 -4.22 -18.57
C ASP A 80 -4.29 -4.48 -17.17
N TYR A 81 -3.49 -5.02 -16.23
CA TYR A 81 -3.99 -5.51 -14.95
C TYR A 81 -3.17 -5.07 -13.73
N MET A 82 -3.87 -4.70 -12.67
CA MET A 82 -3.34 -4.57 -11.31
C MET A 82 -3.48 -5.89 -10.54
N LEU A 83 -2.64 -6.10 -9.52
CA LEU A 83 -2.67 -7.32 -8.70
C LEU A 83 -4.03 -7.61 -8.04
N THR A 84 -4.77 -6.56 -7.74
CA THR A 84 -6.05 -6.65 -7.02
C THR A 84 -7.27 -6.59 -7.93
N ASP A 85 -7.06 -6.46 -9.26
CA ASP A 85 -8.16 -6.51 -10.22
C ASP A 85 -8.87 -7.85 -10.14
N LYS A 86 -10.20 -7.80 -10.19
CA LYS A 86 -11.05 -8.99 -10.22
C LYS A 86 -11.21 -9.45 -11.66
N ILE A 87 -10.87 -10.70 -11.91
CA ILE A 87 -11.00 -11.30 -13.25
C ILE A 87 -11.78 -12.61 -13.23
N SER A 88 -12.41 -12.90 -14.36
CA SER A 88 -13.17 -14.13 -14.60
C SER A 88 -12.23 -15.32 -14.87
N PRO A 89 -12.74 -16.56 -14.80
CA PRO A 89 -11.97 -17.75 -15.18
C PRO A 89 -11.34 -17.66 -16.58
N ARG A 90 -12.05 -17.08 -17.54
CA ARG A 90 -11.53 -16.90 -18.91
C ARG A 90 -10.28 -16.01 -18.91
N ASN A 91 -10.39 -14.82 -18.29
CA ASN A 91 -9.27 -13.87 -18.26
C ASN A 91 -8.09 -14.42 -17.48
N PHE A 92 -8.34 -15.18 -16.41
CA PHE A 92 -7.27 -15.84 -15.66
C PHE A 92 -6.59 -16.96 -16.48
N SER A 93 -7.36 -17.74 -17.27
CA SER A 93 -6.83 -18.73 -18.21
C SER A 93 -5.93 -18.07 -19.28
N GLU A 94 -6.37 -16.95 -19.86
CA GLU A 94 -5.59 -16.18 -20.83
C GLU A 94 -4.32 -15.56 -20.22
N LEU A 95 -4.38 -15.11 -18.95
CA LEU A 95 -3.24 -14.53 -18.24
C LEU A 95 -2.18 -15.57 -17.87
N THR A 96 -2.59 -16.81 -17.56
CA THR A 96 -1.71 -17.87 -17.04
C THR A 96 -1.34 -18.94 -18.07
N ASP A 97 -1.98 -18.93 -19.23
CA ASP A 97 -1.90 -20.01 -20.25
C ASP A 97 -2.33 -21.39 -19.71
N LEU A 98 -3.11 -21.42 -18.63
CA LEU A 98 -3.70 -22.65 -18.10
C LEU A 98 -4.98 -23.02 -18.85
N ASP A 99 -5.24 -24.34 -18.97
CA ASP A 99 -6.47 -24.83 -19.56
C ASP A 99 -7.71 -24.29 -18.83
N ILE A 100 -8.70 -23.80 -19.59
CA ILE A 100 -9.90 -23.17 -19.04
C ILE A 100 -10.70 -24.11 -18.12
N GLU A 101 -10.73 -25.41 -18.38
CA GLU A 101 -11.44 -26.37 -17.53
C GLU A 101 -10.74 -26.54 -16.17
N ILE A 102 -9.39 -26.49 -16.16
CA ILE A 102 -8.62 -26.48 -14.91
C ILE A 102 -8.90 -25.20 -14.13
N VAL A 103 -8.90 -24.07 -14.82
CA VAL A 103 -9.18 -22.77 -14.18
C VAL A 103 -10.61 -22.71 -13.62
N ARG A 104 -11.61 -23.21 -14.34
CA ARG A 104 -12.99 -23.30 -13.82
C ARG A 104 -13.07 -24.13 -12.54
N LEU A 105 -12.38 -25.27 -12.50
CA LEU A 105 -12.32 -26.10 -11.28
C LEU A 105 -11.62 -25.37 -10.14
N LEU A 106 -10.54 -24.62 -10.43
CA LEU A 106 -9.86 -23.80 -9.46
C LEU A 106 -10.78 -22.72 -8.86
N TYR A 107 -11.55 -22.03 -9.69
CA TYR A 107 -12.53 -21.02 -9.24
C TYR A 107 -13.67 -21.64 -8.41
N VAL A 108 -14.14 -22.82 -8.78
CA VAL A 108 -15.11 -23.57 -7.97
C VAL A 108 -14.51 -23.93 -6.62
N ALA A 109 -13.30 -24.46 -6.58
CA ALA A 109 -12.60 -24.79 -5.33
C ALA A 109 -12.37 -23.55 -4.45
N TYR A 110 -12.00 -22.41 -5.05
CA TYR A 110 -11.87 -21.15 -4.35
C TYR A 110 -13.19 -20.68 -3.74
N ALA A 111 -14.28 -20.70 -4.51
CA ALA A 111 -15.62 -20.32 -4.03
C ALA A 111 -16.07 -21.20 -2.84
N TYR A 112 -15.79 -22.50 -2.88
CA TYR A 112 -16.02 -23.40 -1.75
C TYR A 112 -15.16 -23.07 -0.53
N ASN A 113 -13.88 -22.78 -0.73
CA ASN A 113 -12.94 -22.40 0.34
C ASN A 113 -13.38 -21.11 1.04
N GLN A 114 -13.93 -20.15 0.27
CA GLN A 114 -14.44 -18.87 0.78
C GLN A 114 -15.90 -18.95 1.27
N GLU A 115 -16.52 -20.15 1.32
CA GLU A 115 -17.93 -20.35 1.67
C GLU A 115 -18.92 -19.57 0.76
N GLN A 116 -18.48 -19.24 -0.46
CA GLN A 116 -19.27 -18.50 -1.45
C GLN A 116 -19.89 -19.46 -2.47
N TYR A 117 -20.96 -20.10 -2.10
CA TYR A 117 -21.60 -21.15 -2.93
C TYR A 117 -22.45 -20.58 -4.09
N GLY A 118 -22.87 -19.33 -4.02
CA GLY A 118 -23.70 -18.69 -5.06
C GLY A 118 -23.16 -18.84 -6.47
N PRO A 119 -21.89 -18.45 -6.75
CA PRO A 119 -21.28 -18.54 -8.08
C PRO A 119 -21.27 -19.95 -8.68
N VAL A 120 -21.15 -20.98 -7.86
CA VAL A 120 -21.18 -22.38 -8.31
C VAL A 120 -22.54 -22.75 -8.91
N PHE A 121 -23.64 -22.16 -8.40
CA PHE A 121 -25.00 -22.43 -8.86
C PHE A 121 -25.44 -21.45 -9.96
N THR A 122 -24.97 -20.21 -9.98
CA THR A 122 -25.40 -19.18 -10.94
C THR A 122 -24.57 -19.15 -12.22
N GLY A 123 -23.36 -19.68 -12.20
CA GLY A 123 -22.43 -19.74 -13.30
C GLY A 123 -21.04 -19.28 -12.90
N ILE A 124 -20.09 -20.20 -12.90
CA ILE A 124 -18.72 -19.93 -12.48
C ILE A 124 -17.99 -18.97 -13.43
N ASP A 125 -18.39 -18.90 -14.68
CA ASP A 125 -17.73 -18.07 -15.70
C ASP A 125 -17.89 -16.56 -15.46
N GLU A 126 -18.92 -16.18 -14.68
CA GLU A 126 -19.18 -14.78 -14.27
C GLU A 126 -18.62 -14.45 -12.89
N TYR A 127 -18.01 -15.42 -12.22
CA TYR A 127 -17.41 -15.20 -10.91
C TYR A 127 -16.03 -14.59 -11.04
N GLU A 128 -15.87 -13.40 -10.49
CA GLU A 128 -14.61 -12.67 -10.55
C GLU A 128 -13.89 -12.71 -9.18
N VAL A 129 -12.59 -12.97 -9.23
CA VAL A 129 -11.72 -13.09 -8.06
C VAL A 129 -10.49 -12.19 -8.27
N PRO A 130 -10.00 -11.50 -7.22
CA PRO A 130 -8.75 -10.75 -7.31
C PRO A 130 -7.60 -11.64 -7.79
N ILE A 131 -6.83 -11.12 -8.73
CA ILE A 131 -5.74 -11.88 -9.36
C ILE A 131 -4.78 -12.43 -8.32
N ILE A 132 -4.34 -11.59 -7.37
CA ILE A 132 -3.40 -12.00 -6.31
C ILE A 132 -3.95 -13.15 -5.47
N ASP A 133 -5.24 -13.11 -5.13
CA ASP A 133 -5.85 -14.14 -4.28
C ASP A 133 -5.96 -15.46 -5.05
N MET A 134 -6.25 -15.40 -6.35
CA MET A 134 -6.32 -16.58 -7.21
C MET A 134 -4.94 -17.19 -7.46
N PHE A 135 -3.88 -16.38 -7.64
CA PHE A 135 -2.52 -16.89 -7.78
C PHE A 135 -2.02 -17.58 -6.50
N LEU A 136 -2.27 -16.98 -5.34
CA LEU A 136 -1.89 -17.59 -4.06
C LEU A 136 -2.66 -18.88 -3.81
N PHE A 137 -3.93 -18.93 -4.19
CA PHE A 137 -4.74 -20.14 -4.09
C PHE A 137 -4.27 -21.21 -5.07
N LEU A 138 -3.96 -20.87 -6.32
CA LEU A 138 -3.38 -21.79 -7.31
C LEU A 138 -2.08 -22.42 -6.77
N TYR A 139 -1.20 -21.60 -6.18
CA TYR A 139 0.04 -22.09 -5.60
C TYR A 139 -0.23 -23.08 -4.46
N ASP A 140 -1.18 -22.79 -3.59
CA ASP A 140 -1.59 -23.66 -2.50
C ASP A 140 -2.10 -25.02 -3.04
N GLN A 141 -2.95 -25.00 -4.08
CA GLN A 141 -3.48 -26.21 -4.72
C GLN A 141 -2.37 -27.03 -5.41
N TYR A 142 -1.39 -26.33 -6.01
CA TYR A 142 -0.21 -26.97 -6.61
C TYR A 142 0.65 -27.65 -5.53
N GLN A 143 0.95 -26.99 -4.42
CA GLN A 143 1.72 -27.57 -3.30
C GLN A 143 1.03 -28.80 -2.67
N GLN A 144 -0.29 -28.81 -2.66
CA GLN A 144 -1.08 -29.95 -2.17
C GLN A 144 -1.21 -31.08 -3.19
N GLY A 145 -0.72 -30.90 -4.42
CA GLY A 145 -0.73 -31.91 -5.48
C GLY A 145 -2.08 -32.04 -6.23
N TYR A 146 -2.97 -31.08 -6.05
CA TYR A 146 -4.26 -31.07 -6.79
C TYR A 146 -4.13 -30.52 -8.20
N VAL A 147 -3.10 -29.71 -8.46
CA VAL A 147 -2.78 -29.19 -9.78
C VAL A 147 -1.38 -29.69 -10.17
N THR A 148 -1.22 -30.12 -11.42
CA THR A 148 0.08 -30.55 -11.97
C THR A 148 0.47 -29.57 -13.06
N LEU A 149 1.69 -29.04 -12.97
CA LEU A 149 2.27 -28.10 -13.94
C LEU A 149 3.47 -28.74 -14.63
N ASP A 150 3.78 -28.29 -15.83
CA ASP A 150 5.04 -28.63 -16.46
C ASP A 150 6.23 -27.90 -15.79
N SER A 151 7.47 -28.26 -16.18
CA SER A 151 8.66 -27.74 -15.50
C SER A 151 8.89 -26.24 -15.71
N GLU A 152 8.37 -25.65 -16.78
CA GLU A 152 8.49 -24.23 -17.06
C GLU A 152 7.45 -23.43 -16.25
N MET A 153 6.22 -23.91 -16.25
CA MET A 153 5.13 -23.33 -15.42
C MET A 153 5.44 -23.45 -13.92
N ASP A 154 5.98 -24.59 -13.47
CA ASP A 154 6.41 -24.79 -12.09
C ASP A 154 7.42 -23.72 -11.64
N LYS A 155 8.46 -23.51 -12.44
CA LYS A 155 9.47 -22.50 -12.14
C LYS A 155 8.87 -21.10 -12.09
N ASN A 156 8.08 -20.74 -13.10
CA ASN A 156 7.45 -19.42 -13.20
C ASN A 156 6.48 -19.18 -12.03
N LEU A 157 5.70 -20.18 -11.63
CA LEU A 157 4.77 -20.08 -10.51
C LEU A 157 5.50 -19.88 -9.17
N ASN A 158 6.63 -20.60 -8.95
CA ASN A 158 7.42 -20.43 -7.72
C ASN A 158 8.06 -19.03 -7.65
N GLU A 159 8.65 -18.53 -8.74
CA GLU A 159 9.25 -17.18 -8.80
C GLU A 159 8.18 -16.08 -8.60
N LEU A 160 7.01 -16.27 -9.19
CA LEU A 160 5.89 -15.34 -9.03
C LEU A 160 5.34 -15.37 -7.60
N TYR A 161 5.18 -16.57 -7.03
CA TYR A 161 4.71 -16.72 -5.65
C TYR A 161 5.58 -15.96 -4.66
N ASP A 162 6.91 -16.15 -4.73
CA ASP A 162 7.84 -15.44 -3.82
C ASP A 162 7.65 -13.93 -3.93
N THR A 163 7.53 -13.40 -5.16
CA THR A 163 7.33 -11.97 -5.40
C THR A 163 5.99 -11.46 -4.85
N LEU A 164 4.91 -12.18 -5.10
CA LEU A 164 3.55 -11.80 -4.66
C LEU A 164 3.38 -11.96 -3.15
N HIS A 165 3.96 -13.01 -2.59
CA HIS A 165 3.93 -13.26 -1.16
C HIS A 165 4.68 -12.16 -0.39
N ASP A 166 5.86 -11.78 -0.86
CA ASP A 166 6.66 -10.71 -0.27
C ASP A 166 5.94 -9.35 -0.39
N ALA A 167 5.38 -9.04 -1.55
CA ALA A 167 4.60 -7.81 -1.75
C ALA A 167 3.39 -7.77 -0.80
N LYS A 168 2.65 -8.87 -0.70
CA LYS A 168 1.50 -8.97 0.21
C LYS A 168 1.93 -8.82 1.66
N GLN A 169 3.00 -9.48 2.11
CA GLN A 169 3.51 -9.35 3.48
C GLN A 169 3.98 -7.93 3.82
N GLN A 170 4.57 -7.23 2.84
CA GLN A 170 5.06 -5.86 3.06
C GLN A 170 3.94 -4.82 3.05
N LEU A 171 2.92 -5.00 2.21
CA LEU A 171 1.88 -4.00 1.97
C LEU A 171 0.54 -4.33 2.64
N GLN A 172 0.31 -5.58 3.04
CA GLN A 172 -0.93 -6.01 3.68
C GLN A 172 -0.62 -6.90 4.90
N GLY A 173 -1.02 -6.44 6.07
CA GLY A 173 -1.02 -7.22 7.31
C GLY A 173 -2.40 -7.87 7.56
N THR A 174 -2.56 -8.45 8.75
CA THR A 174 -3.83 -9.08 9.16
C THR A 174 -4.94 -8.06 9.33
N ASP A 175 -4.65 -6.92 9.94
CA ASP A 175 -5.65 -5.92 10.33
C ASP A 175 -5.54 -4.62 9.52
N TYR A 176 -4.36 -4.36 8.94
CA TYR A 176 -4.05 -3.12 8.26
C TYR A 176 -3.38 -3.37 6.92
N SER A 177 -3.73 -2.54 5.94
CA SER A 177 -2.96 -2.36 4.71
C SER A 177 -2.05 -1.15 4.85
N ARG A 178 -0.93 -1.14 4.13
CA ARG A 178 0.11 -0.12 4.19
C ARG A 178 0.23 0.59 2.85
N PHE A 179 0.16 1.93 2.89
CA PHE A 179 0.55 2.77 1.77
C PHE A 179 1.89 3.43 2.09
N VAL A 180 2.82 3.41 1.16
CA VAL A 180 4.13 4.07 1.27
C VAL A 180 4.15 5.25 0.32
N LEU A 181 4.27 6.45 0.86
CA LEU A 181 4.27 7.70 0.11
C LEU A 181 5.67 8.31 0.13
N SER A 182 6.06 8.91 -1.00
CA SER A 182 7.16 9.86 -1.08
C SER A 182 6.57 11.25 -1.31
N LEU A 183 6.94 12.21 -0.47
CA LEU A 183 6.43 13.58 -0.53
C LEU A 183 7.52 14.52 -1.02
N ARG A 184 7.15 15.51 -1.86
CA ARG A 184 8.02 16.62 -2.31
C ARG A 184 8.13 17.75 -1.30
N LEU A 185 7.66 17.54 -0.09
CA LEU A 185 7.67 18.50 1.00
C LEU A 185 8.79 18.21 1.97
N PRO A 186 9.34 19.22 2.65
CA PRO A 186 10.32 19.01 3.71
C PRO A 186 9.73 18.17 4.86
N VAL A 187 10.58 17.65 5.73
CA VAL A 187 10.12 16.86 6.89
C VAL A 187 9.28 17.70 7.85
N GLU A 188 9.58 18.98 7.99
CA GLU A 188 8.95 19.90 8.92
C GLU A 188 8.34 21.11 8.18
N GLY A 189 7.25 21.66 8.71
CA GLY A 189 6.63 22.89 8.24
C GLY A 189 5.12 22.81 8.15
N GLU A 190 4.47 23.98 8.14
CA GLU A 190 3.00 24.09 8.09
C GLU A 190 2.41 23.42 6.85
N GLU A 191 3.08 23.51 5.70
CA GLU A 191 2.64 22.85 4.45
C GLU A 191 2.65 21.34 4.57
N THR A 192 3.69 20.78 5.21
CA THR A 192 3.81 19.34 5.44
C THR A 192 2.73 18.86 6.41
N TYR A 193 2.48 19.58 7.48
CA TYR A 193 1.44 19.21 8.45
C TYR A 193 0.05 19.27 7.83
N ALA A 194 -0.23 20.29 7.02
CA ALA A 194 -1.48 20.37 6.26
C ALA A 194 -1.63 19.19 5.26
N ALA A 195 -0.53 18.79 4.61
CA ALA A 195 -0.51 17.63 3.72
C ALA A 195 -0.80 16.31 4.46
N LEU A 196 -0.26 16.12 5.68
CA LEU A 196 -0.57 14.93 6.50
C LEU A 196 -2.07 14.87 6.84
N ASP A 197 -2.67 16.00 7.21
CA ASP A 197 -4.10 16.07 7.50
C ASP A 197 -4.95 15.82 6.26
N GLU A 198 -4.54 16.32 5.09
CA GLU A 198 -5.23 16.08 3.83
C GLU A 198 -5.14 14.59 3.42
N VAL A 199 -3.97 13.95 3.51
CA VAL A 199 -3.83 12.50 3.26
C VAL A 199 -4.72 11.69 4.19
N ARG A 200 -4.75 12.05 5.48
CA ARG A 200 -5.67 11.42 6.45
C ARG A 200 -7.12 11.60 6.04
N ALA A 201 -7.53 12.80 5.65
CA ALA A 201 -8.89 13.10 5.22
C ALA A 201 -9.28 12.34 3.95
N VAL A 202 -8.38 12.20 2.98
CA VAL A 202 -8.58 11.35 1.79
C VAL A 202 -8.85 9.91 2.20
N CYS A 203 -7.99 9.33 3.05
CA CYS A 203 -8.20 7.96 3.53
C CYS A 203 -9.53 7.79 4.26
N GLN A 204 -9.95 8.76 5.09
CA GLN A 204 -11.21 8.69 5.83
C GLN A 204 -12.46 8.66 4.94
N LYS A 205 -12.40 9.16 3.70
CA LYS A 205 -13.51 9.02 2.73
C LYS A 205 -13.79 7.56 2.37
N TYR A 206 -12.73 6.75 2.27
CA TYR A 206 -12.79 5.34 1.89
C TYR A 206 -12.90 4.41 3.11
N TYR A 207 -12.52 4.90 4.30
CA TYR A 207 -12.57 4.18 5.58
C TYR A 207 -13.33 4.97 6.65
N PRO A 208 -14.64 5.26 6.44
CA PRO A 208 -15.41 6.12 7.33
C PRO A 208 -15.49 5.56 8.75
N GLY A 209 -15.16 6.41 9.73
CA GLY A 209 -15.19 6.06 11.15
C GLY A 209 -14.13 5.05 11.60
N LYS A 210 -13.13 4.80 10.76
CA LYS A 210 -11.98 3.94 11.08
C LYS A 210 -10.76 4.79 11.44
N GLU A 211 -9.87 4.21 12.21
CA GLU A 211 -8.59 4.83 12.53
C GLU A 211 -7.64 4.76 11.32
N ILE A 212 -7.00 5.88 11.01
CA ILE A 212 -5.95 6.00 9.99
C ILE A 212 -4.68 6.41 10.71
N ILE A 213 -3.65 5.58 10.61
CA ILE A 213 -2.38 5.80 11.30
C ILE A 213 -1.34 6.27 10.28
N LEU A 214 -0.73 7.42 10.55
CA LEU A 214 0.37 7.97 9.76
C LEU A 214 1.68 7.78 10.54
N VAL A 215 2.72 7.29 9.88
CA VAL A 215 4.03 7.03 10.48
C VAL A 215 5.12 7.56 9.53
N GLY A 216 5.96 8.42 10.05
CA GLY A 216 7.08 9.00 9.29
C GLY A 216 7.82 10.04 10.12
N ASN A 217 8.90 10.59 9.58
CA ASN A 217 9.68 11.60 10.30
C ASN A 217 8.83 12.86 10.61
N SER A 218 7.93 13.23 9.71
CA SER A 218 7.05 14.40 9.84
C SER A 218 5.93 14.22 10.87
N THR A 219 5.55 13.00 11.24
CA THR A 219 4.41 12.75 12.14
C THR A 219 4.74 13.02 13.60
N SER A 220 5.96 12.73 14.02
CA SER A 220 6.39 12.94 15.42
C SER A 220 6.33 14.41 15.82
N ASP A 221 6.75 15.30 14.92
CA ASP A 221 6.76 16.74 15.19
C ASP A 221 5.36 17.32 15.10
N HIS A 222 4.52 16.84 14.17
CA HIS A 222 3.12 17.21 14.06
C HIS A 222 2.31 16.85 15.33
N ASP A 223 2.49 15.64 15.84
CA ASP A 223 1.80 15.16 17.06
C ASP A 223 2.24 15.96 18.29
N LEU A 224 3.52 16.32 18.39
CA LEU A 224 4.03 17.18 19.44
C LEU A 224 3.42 18.59 19.34
N MET A 225 3.38 19.21 18.17
CA MET A 225 2.80 20.53 17.98
C MET A 225 1.30 20.57 18.29
N SER A 226 0.56 19.52 17.90
CA SER A 226 -0.87 19.41 18.18
C SER A 226 -1.17 19.28 19.68
N SER A 227 -0.34 18.53 20.42
CA SER A 227 -0.47 18.40 21.87
C SER A 227 -0.15 19.71 22.60
N PHE A 228 0.87 20.45 22.19
CA PHE A 228 1.16 21.78 22.78
C PHE A 228 0.13 22.82 22.46
N GLY A 229 -0.53 22.76 21.30
CA GLY A 229 -1.63 23.65 20.92
C GLY A 229 -2.87 23.45 21.78
N SER A 230 -3.14 22.22 22.24
CA SER A 230 -4.28 21.88 23.08
C SER A 230 -4.07 22.20 24.57
N ASP A 231 -2.82 22.19 25.04
CA ASP A 231 -2.50 22.48 26.46
C ASP A 231 -2.45 23.99 26.79
N ASN A 232 -2.55 24.86 25.77
CA ASN A 232 -2.50 26.31 25.95
C ASN A 232 -3.88 26.99 25.79
N LEU A 233 -4.98 26.26 25.80
CA LEU A 233 -6.37 26.76 25.85
C LEU A 233 -6.95 26.56 27.24
#